data_acfe3602eaa3174b36cb100e55c1a4f8
#
_entry.id   acfe3602eaa3174b36cb100e55c1a4f8
#
_cell.length_a   1.000
_cell.length_b   1.000
_cell.length_c   1.000
_cell.angle_alpha   90.00
_cell.angle_beta   90.00
_cell.angle_gamma   90.00
#
_symmetry.space_group_name_H-M   'P 1'
#
loop_
_entity.id
_entity.type
_entity.pdbx_description
1 polymer ?
#
loop_
_entity_poly.entity_id
_entity_poly.type
_entity_poly.pdbx_seq_one_letter_code
_entity_poly.pdbx_strand_id
1 'polypeptide(L)'
;MPLHWTIDSKTKLLTAVAEGDVTRAEFESYLDMIDQAGLHTYRKLFDGMGADTSMGPEHILAMGVRMRTSHQTRPVGPLAVAVAEDKVAMFSRVLGMLAAATRPMRVFHDAGPARDWILKQPPGKSAAT
;
A
#
# COMPACT_ATOMS: atom_id res chain seq x y z
N MET A 1 2.38 15.22 10.45
CA MET A 1 1.32 14.37 9.92
C MET A 1 1.66 12.91 10.18
N PRO A 2 0.69 12.07 10.62
CA PRO A 2 0.98 10.66 10.90
C PRO A 2 1.35 9.82 9.68
N LEU A 3 1.02 10.29 8.47
CA LEU A 3 1.35 9.56 7.25
C LEU A 3 2.27 10.41 6.38
N HIS A 4 3.47 9.87 6.09
CA HIS A 4 4.48 10.51 5.28
C HIS A 4 4.82 9.64 4.09
N TRP A 5 5.18 10.23 2.97
CA TRP A 5 5.62 9.45 1.81
C TRP A 5 6.81 10.08 1.11
N THR A 6 7.59 9.23 0.46
CA THR A 6 8.77 9.60 -0.32
C THR A 6 8.67 8.92 -1.68
N ILE A 7 8.92 9.67 -2.74
CA ILE A 7 8.85 9.17 -4.12
C ILE A 7 10.26 9.11 -4.69
N ASP A 8 10.67 7.92 -5.13
CA ASP A 8 11.93 7.72 -5.84
C ASP A 8 11.63 7.32 -7.28
N SER A 9 11.77 8.26 -8.19
CA SER A 9 11.46 8.03 -9.59
C SER A 9 12.52 7.18 -10.31
N LYS A 10 13.73 7.10 -9.78
CA LYS A 10 14.80 6.27 -10.37
C LYS A 10 14.51 4.79 -10.15
N THR A 11 14.12 4.41 -8.95
CA THR A 11 13.81 3.03 -8.61
C THR A 11 12.33 2.70 -8.78
N LYS A 12 11.50 3.67 -9.12
CA LYS A 12 10.04 3.51 -9.21
C LYS A 12 9.47 2.97 -7.90
N LEU A 13 9.88 3.57 -6.79
CA LEU A 13 9.48 3.16 -5.45
C LEU A 13 8.78 4.31 -4.73
N LEU A 14 7.57 4.07 -4.27
CA LEU A 14 6.83 4.95 -3.38
C LEU A 14 6.85 4.33 -1.99
N THR A 15 7.45 5.02 -1.03
CA THR A 15 7.51 4.57 0.36
C THR A 15 6.62 5.46 1.20
N ALA A 16 5.66 4.87 1.91
CA ALA A 16 4.81 5.56 2.87
C ALA A 16 5.11 5.02 4.27
N VAL A 17 5.25 5.93 5.23
CA VAL A 17 5.49 5.59 6.64
C VAL A 17 4.35 6.15 7.46
N ALA A 18 3.69 5.28 8.20
CA ALA A 18 2.58 5.64 9.09
C ALA A 18 3.06 5.58 10.54
N GLU A 19 2.82 6.66 11.27
CA GLU A 19 3.18 6.78 12.69
C GLU A 19 1.99 7.34 13.47
N GLY A 20 1.71 6.74 14.63
CA GLY A 20 0.58 7.16 15.44
C GLY A 20 -0.76 6.83 14.80
N ASP A 21 -1.79 7.61 15.12
CA ASP A 21 -3.15 7.34 14.66
C ASP A 21 -3.36 7.86 13.24
N VAL A 22 -3.41 6.94 12.28
CA VAL A 22 -3.71 7.25 10.88
C VAL A 22 -5.21 7.18 10.67
N THR A 23 -5.80 8.28 10.25
CA THR A 23 -7.23 8.36 9.98
C THR A 23 -7.55 7.90 8.57
N ARG A 24 -8.83 7.57 8.33
CA ARG A 24 -9.31 7.23 6.99
C ARG A 24 -9.07 8.38 6.01
N ALA A 25 -9.30 9.62 6.45
CA ALA A 25 -9.09 10.80 5.59
C ALA A 25 -7.65 10.94 5.15
N GLU A 26 -6.69 10.66 6.04
CA GLU A 26 -5.27 10.69 5.68
C GLU A 26 -4.91 9.60 4.67
N PHE A 27 -5.44 8.40 4.86
CA PHE A 27 -5.21 7.30 3.95
C PHE A 27 -5.82 7.60 2.57
N GLU A 28 -7.02 8.17 2.54
CA GLU A 28 -7.66 8.59 1.28
C GLU A 28 -6.85 9.67 0.56
N SER A 29 -6.28 10.63 1.30
CA SER A 29 -5.38 11.63 0.73
C SER A 29 -4.14 11.00 0.10
N TYR A 30 -3.60 9.95 0.72
CA TYR A 30 -2.48 9.19 0.16
C TYR A 30 -2.87 8.54 -1.16
N LEU A 31 -4.04 7.90 -1.23
CA LEU A 31 -4.52 7.29 -2.46
C LEU A 31 -4.81 8.33 -3.55
N ASP A 32 -5.37 9.49 -3.17
CA ASP A 32 -5.59 10.59 -4.08
C ASP A 32 -4.27 11.11 -4.68
N MET A 33 -3.23 11.19 -3.85
CA MET A 33 -1.90 11.60 -4.31
C MET A 33 -1.37 10.63 -5.38
N ILE A 34 -1.53 9.32 -5.15
CA ILE A 34 -1.13 8.31 -6.13
C ILE A 34 -1.85 8.53 -7.47
N ASP A 35 -3.16 8.77 -7.40
CA ASP A 35 -3.96 9.03 -8.60
C ASP A 35 -3.50 10.29 -9.33
N GLN A 36 -3.33 11.39 -8.60
CA GLN A 36 -2.98 12.69 -9.19
C GLN A 36 -1.55 12.72 -9.73
N ALA A 37 -0.62 12.05 -9.06
CA ALA A 37 0.78 12.02 -9.48
C ALA A 37 1.09 10.92 -10.51
N GLY A 38 0.12 10.06 -10.83
CA GLY A 38 0.33 8.99 -11.81
C GLY A 38 1.28 7.91 -11.34
N LEU A 39 1.24 7.55 -10.05
CA LEU A 39 2.18 6.62 -9.46
C LEU A 39 1.64 5.18 -9.36
N HIS A 40 0.59 4.83 -10.12
CA HIS A 40 -0.07 3.53 -10.02
C HIS A 40 0.87 2.36 -10.27
N THR A 41 1.79 2.48 -11.23
CA THR A 41 2.70 1.40 -11.60
C THR A 41 3.94 1.33 -10.72
N TYR A 42 4.16 2.29 -9.84
CA TYR A 42 5.28 2.26 -8.92
C TYR A 42 5.17 1.08 -7.96
N ARG A 43 6.32 0.54 -7.59
CA ARG A 43 6.40 -0.38 -6.44
C ARG A 43 6.06 0.43 -5.19
N LYS A 44 5.28 -0.16 -4.29
CA LYS A 44 4.81 0.55 -3.10
C LYS A 44 5.19 -0.20 -1.84
N LEU A 45 5.81 0.51 -0.91
CA LEU A 45 6.10 0.02 0.44
C LEU A 45 5.30 0.87 1.43
N PHE A 46 4.40 0.23 2.15
CA PHE A 46 3.64 0.88 3.22
C PHE A 46 4.15 0.38 4.56
N ASP A 47 4.90 1.23 5.26
CA ASP A 47 5.47 0.92 6.57
C ASP A 47 4.52 1.44 7.66
N GLY A 48 3.70 0.53 8.18
CA GLY A 48 2.76 0.81 9.27
C GLY A 48 3.21 0.29 10.63
N MET A 49 4.50 0.00 10.80
CA MET A 49 5.01 -0.55 12.06
C MET A 49 4.78 0.37 13.25
N GLY A 50 4.90 1.69 13.04
CA GLY A 50 4.68 2.69 14.09
C GLY A 50 3.24 3.18 14.17
N ALA A 51 2.34 2.64 13.37
CA ALA A 51 0.95 3.09 13.34
C ALA A 51 0.12 2.45 14.44
N ASP A 52 -0.77 3.25 15.02
CA ASP A 52 -1.77 2.78 15.98
C ASP A 52 -3.10 3.38 15.54
N THR A 53 -3.71 2.76 14.54
CA THR A 53 -4.90 3.32 13.93
C THR A 53 -6.17 2.93 14.66
N SER A 54 -7.07 3.90 14.76
CA SER A 54 -8.44 3.68 15.27
C SER A 54 -9.40 3.17 14.19
N MET A 55 -8.93 3.04 12.94
CA MET A 55 -9.77 2.49 11.87
C MET A 55 -10.18 1.06 12.18
N GLY A 56 -11.49 0.82 12.16
CA GLY A 56 -12.03 -0.52 12.33
C GLY A 56 -11.99 -1.32 11.03
N PRO A 57 -12.41 -2.60 11.10
CA PRO A 57 -12.41 -3.49 9.92
C PRO A 57 -13.18 -2.91 8.73
N GLU A 58 -14.27 -2.19 8.97
CA GLU A 58 -15.07 -1.59 7.91
C GLU A 58 -14.32 -0.51 7.12
N HIS A 59 -13.45 0.24 7.78
CA HIS A 59 -12.63 1.26 7.09
C HIS A 59 -11.54 0.62 6.25
N ILE A 60 -10.91 -0.44 6.77
CA ILE A 60 -9.89 -1.19 6.05
C ILE A 60 -10.51 -1.88 4.84
N LEU A 61 -11.72 -2.43 5.01
CA LEU A 61 -12.47 -3.03 3.92
C LEU A 61 -12.78 -2.01 2.81
N ALA A 62 -13.21 -0.81 3.19
CA ALA A 62 -13.51 0.25 2.23
C ALA A 62 -12.26 0.66 1.44
N MET A 63 -11.09 0.72 2.10
CA MET A 63 -9.82 1.01 1.42
C MET A 63 -9.45 -0.11 0.44
N GLY A 64 -9.65 -1.36 0.85
CA GLY A 64 -9.42 -2.50 -0.04
C GLY A 64 -10.30 -2.48 -1.27
N VAL A 65 -11.58 -2.12 -1.12
CA VAL A 65 -12.52 -1.97 -2.24
C VAL A 65 -12.04 -0.88 -3.20
N ARG A 66 -11.61 0.26 -2.68
CA ARG A 66 -11.07 1.34 -3.52
C ARG A 66 -9.84 0.89 -4.30
N MET A 67 -8.93 0.17 -3.64
CA MET A 67 -7.74 -0.36 -4.30
C MET A 67 -8.11 -1.34 -5.42
N ARG A 68 -9.07 -2.21 -5.17
CA ARG A 68 -9.54 -3.16 -6.17
C ARG A 68 -10.15 -2.46 -7.38
N THR A 69 -10.91 -1.39 -7.16
CA THR A 69 -11.48 -0.60 -8.25
C THR A 69 -10.37 -0.02 -9.13
N SER A 70 -9.28 0.47 -8.54
CA SER A 70 -8.12 0.94 -9.29
C SER A 70 -7.49 -0.18 -10.13
N HIS A 71 -7.42 -1.41 -9.59
CA HIS A 71 -6.88 -2.56 -10.33
C HIS A 71 -7.70 -2.90 -11.58
N GLN A 72 -9.01 -2.68 -11.53
CA GLN A 72 -9.90 -2.99 -12.64
C GLN A 72 -9.78 -1.99 -13.80
N THR A 73 -9.30 -0.78 -13.50
CA THR A 73 -9.27 0.31 -14.48
C THR A 73 -7.89 0.59 -15.05
N ARG A 74 -6.82 0.13 -14.38
CA ARG A 74 -5.46 0.43 -14.81
C ARG A 74 -4.45 -0.56 -14.20
N PRO A 75 -3.25 -0.72 -14.80
CA PRO A 75 -2.19 -1.51 -14.20
C PRO A 75 -1.73 -0.90 -12.88
N VAL A 76 -1.46 -1.75 -11.89
CA VAL A 76 -1.00 -1.34 -10.56
C VAL A 76 0.28 -2.09 -10.21
N GLY A 77 1.25 -1.40 -9.63
CA GLY A 77 2.50 -2.01 -9.23
C GLY A 77 2.37 -2.85 -7.95
N PRO A 78 3.41 -3.62 -7.63
CA PRO A 78 3.40 -4.46 -6.43
C PRO A 78 3.34 -3.64 -5.15
N LEU A 79 2.84 -4.27 -4.08
CA LEU A 79 2.66 -3.64 -2.77
C LEU A 79 3.23 -4.52 -1.67
N ALA A 80 4.08 -3.95 -0.83
CA ALA A 80 4.49 -4.55 0.43
C ALA A 80 3.91 -3.73 1.58
N VAL A 81 3.31 -4.40 2.54
CA VAL A 81 2.73 -3.76 3.73
C VAL A 81 3.42 -4.35 4.96
N ALA A 82 3.97 -3.49 5.81
CA ALA A 82 4.53 -3.90 7.09
C ALA A 82 3.66 -3.35 8.22
N VAL A 83 3.18 -4.23 9.09
CA VAL A 83 2.32 -3.88 10.23
C VAL A 83 2.74 -4.67 11.46
N ALA A 84 2.29 -4.25 12.64
CA ALA A 84 2.56 -4.98 13.87
C ALA A 84 2.06 -6.43 13.75
N GLU A 85 2.76 -7.35 14.38
CA GLU A 85 2.51 -8.79 14.25
C GLU A 85 1.06 -9.17 14.51
N ASP A 86 0.44 -8.55 15.52
CA ASP A 86 -0.96 -8.82 15.87
C ASP A 86 -1.96 -8.37 14.80
N LYS A 87 -1.54 -7.56 13.85
CA LYS A 87 -2.40 -7.03 12.76
C LYS A 87 -2.18 -7.74 11.43
N VAL A 88 -1.13 -8.55 11.31
CA VAL A 88 -0.78 -9.20 10.03
C VAL A 88 -1.92 -10.05 9.49
N ALA A 89 -2.56 -10.86 10.35
CA ALA A 89 -3.63 -11.75 9.90
C ALA A 89 -4.82 -10.98 9.34
N MET A 90 -5.23 -9.89 10.01
CA MET A 90 -6.35 -9.07 9.56
C MET A 90 -6.05 -8.39 8.22
N PHE A 91 -4.88 -7.75 8.11
CA PHE A 91 -4.50 -7.08 6.87
C PHE A 91 -4.32 -8.07 5.72
N SER A 92 -3.72 -9.22 5.98
CA SER A 92 -3.54 -10.26 4.95
C SER A 92 -4.89 -10.75 4.42
N ARG A 93 -5.85 -10.95 5.31
CA ARG A 93 -7.19 -11.42 4.93
C ARG A 93 -7.92 -10.39 4.08
N VAL A 94 -8.01 -9.16 4.57
CA VAL A 94 -8.80 -8.12 3.90
C VAL A 94 -8.15 -7.72 2.58
N LEU A 95 -6.86 -7.39 2.60
CA LEU A 95 -6.16 -6.94 1.39
C LEU A 95 -5.96 -8.06 0.39
N GLY A 96 -5.72 -9.28 0.86
CA GLY A 96 -5.57 -10.44 -0.01
C GLY A 96 -6.84 -10.75 -0.79
N MET A 97 -8.00 -10.61 -0.15
CA MET A 97 -9.28 -10.84 -0.81
C MET A 97 -9.65 -9.75 -1.81
N LEU A 98 -9.27 -8.50 -1.53
CA LEU A 98 -9.79 -7.36 -2.28
C LEU A 98 -8.75 -6.67 -3.17
N ALA A 99 -7.49 -6.67 -2.78
CA ALA A 99 -6.49 -5.84 -3.42
C ALA A 99 -5.41 -6.60 -4.20
N ALA A 100 -5.27 -7.91 -3.99
CA ALA A 100 -4.17 -8.68 -4.56
C ALA A 100 -4.48 -9.38 -5.87
N ALA A 101 -5.66 -9.15 -6.47
CA ALA A 101 -6.15 -9.94 -7.60
C ALA A 101 -5.24 -9.89 -8.83
N THR A 102 -4.57 -8.76 -9.09
CA THR A 102 -3.81 -8.55 -10.33
C THR A 102 -2.39 -8.04 -10.10
N ARG A 103 -1.92 -8.03 -8.84
CA ARG A 103 -0.58 -7.56 -8.53
C ARG A 103 0.06 -8.37 -7.41
N PRO A 104 1.40 -8.50 -7.40
CA PRO A 104 2.08 -9.06 -6.24
C PRO A 104 1.82 -8.20 -5.00
N MET A 105 1.38 -8.82 -3.92
CA MET A 105 1.13 -8.14 -2.65
C MET A 105 1.49 -9.05 -1.50
N ARG A 106 2.17 -8.51 -0.50
CA ARG A 106 2.57 -9.29 0.66
C ARG A 106 2.55 -8.44 1.92
N VAL A 107 2.09 -9.04 3.02
CA VAL A 107 2.06 -8.40 4.33
C VAL A 107 3.19 -8.97 5.19
N PHE A 108 3.91 -8.07 5.87
CA PHE A 108 5.05 -8.40 6.71
C PHE A 108 4.81 -7.87 8.12
N HIS A 109 5.52 -8.43 9.09
CA HIS A 109 5.54 -7.90 10.45
C HIS A 109 6.85 -7.15 10.76
N ASP A 110 7.65 -6.83 9.74
CA ASP A 110 8.89 -6.08 9.87
C ASP A 110 9.14 -5.31 8.57
N ALA A 111 9.55 -4.06 8.69
CA ALA A 111 9.79 -3.18 7.54
C ALA A 111 11.04 -3.58 6.73
N GLY A 112 12.07 -4.15 7.35
CA GLY A 112 13.28 -4.58 6.65
C GLY A 112 13.02 -5.65 5.60
N PRO A 113 12.46 -6.80 5.98
CA PRO A 113 12.08 -7.82 4.99
C PRO A 113 11.07 -7.33 3.96
N ALA A 114 10.14 -6.46 4.34
CA ALA A 114 9.18 -5.87 3.41
C ALA A 114 9.90 -5.06 2.33
N ARG A 115 10.85 -4.23 2.71
CA ARG A 115 11.64 -3.43 1.79
C ARG A 115 12.48 -4.32 0.86
N ASP A 116 13.12 -5.34 1.40
CA ASP A 116 13.91 -6.27 0.59
C ASP A 116 13.05 -6.97 -0.45
N TRP A 117 11.86 -7.41 -0.06
CA TRP A 117 10.95 -8.08 -0.98
C TRP A 117 10.46 -7.16 -2.09
N ILE A 118 10.05 -5.92 -1.74
CA ILE A 118 9.49 -5.01 -2.74
C ILE A 118 10.56 -4.58 -3.76
N LEU A 119 11.81 -4.45 -3.35
CA LEU A 119 12.89 -4.09 -4.25
C LEU A 119 13.22 -5.20 -5.26
N LYS A 120 12.82 -6.44 -4.98
CA LYS A 120 12.98 -7.57 -5.91
C LYS A 120 11.81 -7.73 -6.87
N GLN A 121 10.71 -7.02 -6.66
CA GLN A 121 9.55 -7.08 -7.54
C GLN A 121 9.72 -6.07 -8.67
N PRO A 122 9.33 -6.41 -9.91
CA PRO A 122 9.35 -5.41 -10.99
C PRO A 122 8.23 -4.41 -10.78
N PRO A 123 8.41 -3.14 -11.22
CA PRO A 123 7.30 -2.19 -11.27
C PRO A 123 6.18 -2.72 -12.16
N GLY A 124 4.97 -2.19 -11.97
CA GLY A 124 3.87 -2.49 -12.85
C GLY A 124 4.12 -1.98 -14.27
N LYS A 125 3.50 -2.61 -15.25
CA LYS A 125 3.65 -2.18 -16.65
C LYS A 125 2.80 -0.95 -16.90
N SER A 126 3.36 0.00 -17.64
CA SER A 126 2.58 1.14 -18.12
C SER A 126 1.50 0.69 -19.09
N ALA A 127 0.32 1.32 -19.02
CA ALA A 127 -0.77 1.05 -19.94
C ALA A 127 -0.41 1.39 -21.40
N ALA A 128 0.60 2.21 -21.61
CA ALA A 128 1.05 2.61 -22.95
C ALA A 128 2.00 1.61 -23.60
N THR A 129 2.42 0.58 -22.93
CA THR A 129 3.37 -0.42 -23.46
C THR A 129 2.74 -1.75 -23.72
#